data_84a9047c3c6114cbb0479061e7cfb551
#
_entry.id   84a9047c3c6114cbb0479061e7cfb551
#
_cell.length_a   1.000
_cell.length_b   1.000
_cell.length_c   1.000
_cell.angle_alpha   90.00
_cell.angle_beta   90.00
_cell.angle_gamma   90.00
#
_symmetry.space_group_name_H-M   'P 1'
#
loop_
_entity.id
_entity.type
_entity.pdbx_description
1 polymer ?
#
loop_
_entity_poly.entity_id
_entity_poly.type
_entity_poly.pdbx_seq_one_letter_code
_entity_poly.pdbx_strand_id
1 'polypeptide(L)'
;MGDRHDYVALEWVKGEIAETLKQAHLALNRLVDDPQAADALAHCLACIHQVHGGLQMVEFYGAALLAEEMEQLCVALQDNRIAHRDEAISLLSQALGQLPIYLDRIQGARRDLPLVVLPLINDLRSARGESLLSETSLFSPELPLIAPLSDEALKRLEPPDLPNTLRKLRQTLQVALVGLLREQDDATHLGYLAKVFHRLEGLCAGAPLNALWQVASALVEGMREGRIANSPALRSLFKEADKELKRLLDAGPQGINQP
;
A
#
# COMPACT_ATOMS: atom_id res chain seq x y z
N MET A 1 17.06 7.71 2.03
CA MET A 1 16.73 9.14 1.99
C MET A 1 15.31 9.26 2.48
N GLY A 2 15.16 9.76 3.72
CA GLY A 2 13.97 9.53 4.49
C GLY A 2 12.74 10.32 4.04
N ASP A 3 11.62 9.81 4.49
CA ASP A 3 10.29 10.39 4.54
C ASP A 3 10.32 11.93 4.46
N ARG A 4 10.01 12.48 3.31
CA ARG A 4 9.79 13.91 3.14
C ARG A 4 8.31 14.25 3.35
N HIS A 5 7.71 13.74 4.41
CA HIS A 5 6.48 14.35 4.87
C HIS A 5 6.84 15.76 5.36
N ASP A 6 6.16 16.75 4.82
CA ASP A 6 6.38 18.13 5.23
C ASP A 6 5.69 18.38 6.58
N TYR A 7 6.37 17.96 7.67
CA TYR A 7 5.88 18.17 9.04
C TYR A 7 5.70 19.65 9.40
N VAL A 8 6.34 20.55 8.67
CA VAL A 8 6.13 22.00 8.81
C VAL A 8 4.79 22.39 8.20
N ALA A 9 4.46 21.82 7.02
CA ALA A 9 3.14 22.02 6.42
C ALA A 9 2.02 21.45 7.31
N LEU A 10 2.23 20.28 7.94
CA LEU A 10 1.28 19.73 8.90
C LEU A 10 1.06 20.68 10.09
N GLU A 11 2.12 21.26 10.64
CA GLU A 11 2.02 22.19 11.76
C GLU A 11 1.16 23.42 11.41
N TRP A 12 1.23 23.88 10.17
CA TRP A 12 0.45 25.05 9.71
C TRP A 12 -1.03 24.72 9.50
N VAL A 13 -1.35 23.55 8.94
CA VAL A 13 -2.74 23.16 8.65
C VAL A 13 -3.45 22.51 9.84
N LYS A 14 -2.71 22.00 10.81
CA LYS A 14 -3.24 21.26 11.96
C LYS A 14 -4.26 22.06 12.78
N GLY A 15 -4.00 23.35 12.98
CA GLY A 15 -4.90 24.24 13.71
C GLY A 15 -6.25 24.38 13.00
N GLU A 16 -6.24 24.52 11.69
CA GLU A 16 -7.44 24.62 10.87
C GLU A 16 -8.17 23.28 10.78
N ILE A 17 -7.44 22.18 10.62
CA ILE A 17 -8.01 20.82 10.68
C ILE A 17 -8.71 20.57 12.01
N ALA A 18 -8.08 20.94 13.14
CA ALA A 18 -8.66 20.75 14.46
C ALA A 18 -9.95 21.53 14.65
N GLU A 19 -10.01 22.79 14.19
CA GLU A 19 -11.23 23.60 14.27
C GLU A 19 -12.33 23.06 13.34
N THR A 20 -11.98 22.62 12.13
CA THR A 20 -12.93 22.02 11.19
C THR A 20 -13.49 20.70 11.73
N LEU A 21 -12.66 19.85 12.35
CA LEU A 21 -13.10 18.60 13.00
C LEU A 21 -14.02 18.88 14.19
N LYS A 22 -13.78 19.95 14.95
CA LYS A 22 -14.66 20.39 16.03
C LYS A 22 -16.04 20.79 15.49
N GLN A 23 -16.08 21.51 14.36
CA GLN A 23 -17.33 21.87 13.69
C GLN A 23 -18.08 20.63 13.19
N ALA A 24 -17.37 19.65 12.60
CA ALA A 24 -17.94 18.37 12.22
C ALA A 24 -18.56 17.65 13.42
N HIS A 25 -17.85 17.64 14.55
CA HIS A 25 -18.36 17.01 15.79
C HIS A 25 -19.60 17.69 16.35
N LEU A 26 -19.64 19.04 16.34
CA LEU A 26 -20.83 19.80 16.74
C LEU A 26 -22.03 19.53 15.83
N ALA A 27 -21.78 19.44 14.52
CA ALA A 27 -22.83 19.08 13.56
C ALA A 27 -23.35 17.65 13.79
N LEU A 28 -22.46 16.70 14.09
CA LEU A 28 -22.84 15.32 14.38
C LEU A 28 -23.66 15.22 15.68
N ASN A 29 -23.30 15.99 16.72
CA ASN A 29 -24.08 16.04 17.98
C ASN A 29 -25.48 16.59 17.74
N ARG A 30 -25.66 17.63 16.88
CA ARG A 30 -26.99 18.11 16.48
C ARG A 30 -27.82 17.01 15.81
N LEU A 31 -27.20 16.16 15.00
CA LEU A 31 -27.89 15.03 14.37
C LEU A 31 -28.34 13.97 15.40
N VAL A 32 -27.56 13.77 16.48
CA VAL A 32 -27.95 12.88 17.60
C VAL A 32 -29.14 13.44 18.35
N ASP A 33 -29.17 14.76 18.61
CA ASP A 33 -30.26 15.44 19.33
C ASP A 33 -31.52 15.54 18.45
N ASP A 34 -31.38 15.76 17.14
CA ASP A 34 -32.44 15.81 16.15
C ASP A 34 -32.14 14.94 14.94
N PRO A 35 -32.60 13.68 14.89
CA PRO A 35 -32.37 12.75 13.79
C PRO A 35 -32.88 13.22 12.42
N GLN A 36 -33.75 14.24 12.37
CA GLN A 36 -34.30 14.83 11.15
C GLN A 36 -33.47 16.02 10.63
N ALA A 37 -32.43 16.43 11.34
CA ALA A 37 -31.53 17.52 10.92
C ALA A 37 -30.63 17.13 9.76
N ALA A 38 -31.18 17.01 8.57
CA ALA A 38 -30.43 16.64 7.35
C ALA A 38 -29.32 17.65 7.03
N ASP A 39 -29.50 18.92 7.36
CA ASP A 39 -28.50 19.98 7.22
C ASP A 39 -27.28 19.73 8.11
N ALA A 40 -27.48 19.14 9.29
CA ALA A 40 -26.38 18.82 10.20
C ALA A 40 -25.47 17.74 9.62
N LEU A 41 -26.02 16.69 9.02
CA LEU A 41 -25.22 15.65 8.37
C LEU A 41 -24.48 16.19 7.13
N ALA A 42 -25.14 17.02 6.32
CA ALA A 42 -24.51 17.67 5.17
C ALA A 42 -23.35 18.59 5.61
N HIS A 43 -23.52 19.32 6.71
CA HIS A 43 -22.44 20.16 7.26
C HIS A 43 -21.27 19.33 7.80
N CYS A 44 -21.57 18.24 8.51
CA CYS A 44 -20.55 17.29 8.99
C CYS A 44 -19.73 16.74 7.82
N LEU A 45 -20.40 16.28 6.74
CA LEU A 45 -19.75 15.80 5.52
C LEU A 45 -18.85 16.86 4.89
N ALA A 46 -19.32 18.09 4.76
CA ALA A 46 -18.52 19.18 4.16
C ALA A 46 -17.24 19.47 4.97
N CYS A 47 -17.33 19.45 6.30
CA CYS A 47 -16.18 19.61 7.18
C CYS A 47 -15.18 18.45 7.02
N ILE A 48 -15.65 17.20 6.98
CA ILE A 48 -14.78 16.02 6.81
C ILE A 48 -14.11 16.04 5.43
N HIS A 49 -14.84 16.41 4.38
CA HIS A 49 -14.29 16.57 3.03
C HIS A 49 -13.16 17.60 2.99
N GLN A 50 -13.34 18.75 3.66
CA GLN A 50 -12.28 19.76 3.76
C GLN A 50 -11.03 19.24 4.48
N VAL A 51 -11.23 18.48 5.58
CA VAL A 51 -10.12 17.85 6.33
C VAL A 51 -9.41 16.82 5.46
N HIS A 52 -10.15 15.96 4.74
CA HIS A 52 -9.59 14.96 3.83
C HIS A 52 -8.73 15.62 2.76
N GLY A 53 -9.24 16.65 2.06
CA GLY A 53 -8.47 17.38 1.06
C GLY A 53 -7.22 18.05 1.61
N GLY A 54 -7.30 18.65 2.80
CA GLY A 54 -6.13 19.24 3.48
C GLY A 54 -5.06 18.21 3.82
N LEU A 55 -5.45 17.04 4.31
CA LEU A 55 -4.52 15.95 4.64
C LEU A 55 -3.86 15.32 3.40
N GLN A 56 -4.60 15.23 2.29
CA GLN A 56 -4.03 14.81 1.01
C GLN A 56 -2.97 15.79 0.49
N MET A 57 -3.22 17.09 0.61
CA MET A 57 -2.27 18.12 0.15
C MET A 57 -0.95 18.10 0.92
N VAL A 58 -0.96 17.73 2.19
CA VAL A 58 0.25 17.61 3.02
C VAL A 58 0.83 16.20 3.05
N GLU A 59 0.28 15.28 2.22
CA GLU A 59 0.79 13.92 1.99
C GLU A 59 0.80 13.01 3.23
N PHE A 60 -0.11 13.21 4.21
CA PHE A 60 -0.29 12.30 5.34
C PHE A 60 -1.33 11.25 5.00
N TYR A 61 -0.89 10.22 4.28
CA TYR A 61 -1.76 9.22 3.67
C TYR A 61 -2.59 8.41 4.66
N GLY A 62 -2.05 8.05 5.83
CA GLY A 62 -2.80 7.31 6.84
C GLY A 62 -3.93 8.15 7.44
N ALA A 63 -3.68 9.43 7.71
CA ALA A 63 -4.68 10.36 8.21
C ALA A 63 -5.71 10.71 7.13
N ALA A 64 -5.27 10.90 5.88
CA ALA A 64 -6.15 11.15 4.74
C ALA A 64 -7.08 9.96 4.50
N LEU A 65 -6.58 8.72 4.55
CA LEU A 65 -7.38 7.51 4.40
C LEU A 65 -8.44 7.38 5.50
N LEU A 66 -8.09 7.69 6.76
CA LEU A 66 -9.10 7.71 7.84
C LEU A 66 -10.18 8.75 7.57
N ALA A 67 -9.81 9.97 7.13
CA ALA A 67 -10.76 11.01 6.79
C ALA A 67 -11.64 10.62 5.58
N GLU A 68 -11.08 9.96 4.57
CA GLU A 68 -11.82 9.43 3.42
C GLU A 68 -12.89 8.41 3.86
N GLU A 69 -12.55 7.47 4.73
CA GLU A 69 -13.52 6.47 5.21
C GLU A 69 -14.62 7.10 6.09
N MET A 70 -14.30 8.16 6.84
CA MET A 70 -15.30 8.97 7.56
C MET A 70 -16.23 9.68 6.58
N GLU A 71 -15.70 10.28 5.52
CA GLU A 71 -16.46 10.93 4.45
C GLU A 71 -17.43 9.94 3.78
N GLN A 72 -16.92 8.76 3.41
CA GLN A 72 -17.72 7.70 2.79
C GLN A 72 -18.83 7.20 3.72
N LEU A 73 -18.60 7.15 5.04
CA LEU A 73 -19.63 6.79 6.00
C LEU A 73 -20.73 7.88 6.07
N CYS A 74 -20.35 9.17 6.04
CA CYS A 74 -21.31 10.26 5.98
C CYS A 74 -22.19 10.18 4.72
N VAL A 75 -21.60 9.92 3.56
CA VAL A 75 -22.33 9.74 2.30
C VAL A 75 -23.31 8.57 2.40
N ALA A 76 -22.86 7.44 2.94
CA ALA A 76 -23.72 6.27 3.11
C ALA A 76 -24.88 6.52 4.09
N LEU A 77 -24.65 7.34 5.13
CA LEU A 77 -25.70 7.79 6.06
C LEU A 77 -26.73 8.71 5.37
N GLN A 78 -26.28 9.63 4.49
CA GLN A 78 -27.17 10.50 3.72
C GLN A 78 -28.03 9.70 2.75
N ASP A 79 -27.44 8.71 2.09
CA ASP A 79 -28.12 7.84 1.12
C ASP A 79 -29.02 6.78 1.78
N ASN A 80 -29.11 6.75 3.12
CA ASN A 80 -29.83 5.73 3.89
C ASN A 80 -29.40 4.29 3.56
N ARG A 81 -28.13 4.08 3.24
CA ARG A 81 -27.56 2.76 2.91
C ARG A 81 -27.02 2.00 4.13
N ILE A 82 -27.13 2.57 5.33
CA ILE A 82 -26.62 2.01 6.57
C ILE A 82 -27.73 1.30 7.34
N ALA A 83 -27.50 0.02 7.67
CA ALA A 83 -28.47 -0.79 8.41
C ALA A 83 -28.62 -0.36 9.89
N HIS A 84 -27.50 -0.04 10.55
CA HIS A 84 -27.42 0.34 11.96
C HIS A 84 -26.96 1.78 12.10
N ARG A 85 -27.91 2.72 11.89
CA ARG A 85 -27.64 4.17 11.81
C ARG A 85 -26.99 4.71 13.07
N ASP A 86 -27.50 4.34 14.26
CA ASP A 86 -27.01 4.87 15.53
C ASP A 86 -25.60 4.39 15.86
N GLU A 87 -25.29 3.14 15.53
CA GLU A 87 -23.94 2.58 15.66
C GLU A 87 -22.95 3.29 14.70
N ALA A 88 -23.36 3.56 13.49
CA ALA A 88 -22.54 4.27 12.51
C ALA A 88 -22.27 5.73 12.93
N ILE A 89 -23.24 6.42 13.50
CA ILE A 89 -23.08 7.78 14.05
C ILE A 89 -22.11 7.76 15.24
N SER A 90 -22.25 6.77 16.14
CA SER A 90 -21.33 6.60 17.28
C SER A 90 -19.90 6.35 16.81
N LEU A 91 -19.73 5.49 15.80
CA LEU A 91 -18.44 5.18 15.21
C LEU A 91 -17.80 6.40 14.51
N LEU A 92 -18.60 7.18 13.80
CA LEU A 92 -18.16 8.45 13.20
C LEU A 92 -17.71 9.45 14.27
N SER A 93 -18.44 9.56 15.39
CA SER A 93 -18.05 10.40 16.52
C SER A 93 -16.70 9.95 17.11
N GLN A 94 -16.51 8.64 17.26
CA GLN A 94 -15.24 8.08 17.71
C GLN A 94 -14.10 8.44 16.74
N ALA A 95 -14.32 8.30 15.44
CA ALA A 95 -13.32 8.60 14.42
C ALA A 95 -12.95 10.09 14.41
N LEU A 96 -13.92 10.99 14.54
CA LEU A 96 -13.70 12.44 14.69
C LEU A 96 -12.84 12.78 15.91
N GLY A 97 -12.99 12.05 17.02
CA GLY A 97 -12.14 12.22 18.20
C GLY A 97 -10.76 11.62 18.09
N GLN A 98 -10.60 10.53 17.31
CA GLN A 98 -9.31 9.83 17.16
C GLN A 98 -8.38 10.49 16.15
N LEU A 99 -8.91 11.11 15.10
CA LEU A 99 -8.08 11.72 14.05
C LEU A 99 -7.14 12.82 14.58
N PRO A 100 -7.56 13.78 15.44
CA PRO A 100 -6.64 14.74 16.05
C PRO A 100 -5.54 14.07 16.88
N ILE A 101 -5.87 13.04 17.66
CA ILE A 101 -4.90 12.29 18.47
C ILE A 101 -3.88 11.60 17.59
N TYR A 102 -4.31 11.07 16.46
CA TYR A 102 -3.43 10.44 15.48
C TYR A 102 -2.48 11.47 14.84
N LEU A 103 -2.98 12.67 14.47
CA LEU A 103 -2.17 13.76 13.95
C LEU A 103 -1.12 14.25 14.97
N ASP A 104 -1.48 14.34 16.25
CA ASP A 104 -0.54 14.65 17.32
C ASP A 104 0.58 13.61 17.42
N ARG A 105 0.22 12.34 17.29
CA ARG A 105 1.18 11.23 17.32
C ARG A 105 2.13 11.27 16.11
N ILE A 106 1.60 11.50 14.90
CA ILE A 106 2.41 11.66 13.69
C ILE A 106 3.43 12.78 13.87
N GLN A 107 3.00 13.95 14.35
CA GLN A 107 3.86 15.10 14.57
C GLN A 107 4.95 14.81 15.61
N GLY A 108 4.61 14.16 16.71
CA GLY A 108 5.55 13.81 17.78
C GLY A 108 6.56 12.74 17.37
N ALA A 109 6.12 11.71 16.67
CA ALA A 109 6.95 10.58 16.24
C ALA A 109 7.67 10.85 14.90
N ARG A 110 7.29 11.90 14.17
CA ARG A 110 7.71 12.19 12.78
C ARG A 110 7.59 10.97 11.88
N ARG A 111 6.48 10.25 12.03
CA ARG A 111 6.21 9.04 11.25
C ARG A 111 4.71 8.81 11.14
N ASP A 112 4.22 8.73 9.91
CA ASP A 112 2.86 8.27 9.61
C ASP A 112 2.85 6.73 9.65
N LEU A 113 2.04 6.16 10.55
CA LEU A 113 1.88 4.72 10.71
C LEU A 113 0.41 4.33 10.54
N PRO A 114 -0.07 4.17 9.31
CA PRO A 114 -1.47 3.85 9.02
C PRO A 114 -1.99 2.60 9.72
N LEU A 115 -1.12 1.66 10.05
CA LEU A 115 -1.46 0.44 10.80
C LEU A 115 -2.12 0.73 12.16
N VAL A 116 -1.80 1.87 12.79
CA VAL A 116 -2.38 2.26 14.08
C VAL A 116 -3.87 2.58 13.98
N VAL A 117 -4.31 3.13 12.85
CA VAL A 117 -5.71 3.50 12.59
C VAL A 117 -6.45 2.47 11.74
N LEU A 118 -5.77 1.41 11.28
CA LEU A 118 -6.37 0.36 10.46
C LEU A 118 -7.60 -0.31 11.11
N PRO A 119 -7.62 -0.64 12.41
CA PRO A 119 -8.82 -1.18 13.05
C PRO A 119 -10.02 -0.24 12.91
N LEU A 120 -9.84 1.04 13.19
CA LEU A 120 -10.91 2.05 13.09
C LEU A 120 -11.37 2.25 11.62
N ILE A 121 -10.44 2.26 10.68
CA ILE A 121 -10.74 2.27 9.24
C ILE A 121 -11.62 1.07 8.88
N ASN A 122 -11.27 -0.12 9.36
CA ASN A 122 -12.02 -1.34 9.09
C ASN A 122 -13.40 -1.35 9.76
N ASP A 123 -13.54 -0.76 10.93
CA ASP A 123 -14.85 -0.58 11.57
C ASP A 123 -15.77 0.33 10.73
N LEU A 124 -15.23 1.47 10.21
CA LEU A 124 -15.95 2.38 9.31
C LEU A 124 -16.38 1.68 8.01
N ARG A 125 -15.50 0.85 7.44
CA ARG A 125 -15.79 0.04 6.23
C ARG A 125 -16.84 -1.03 6.51
N SER A 126 -16.71 -1.73 7.63
CA SER A 126 -17.67 -2.76 8.06
C SER A 126 -19.07 -2.18 8.24
N ALA A 127 -19.21 -0.98 8.83
CA ALA A 127 -20.48 -0.29 8.99
C ALA A 127 -21.17 -0.01 7.65
N ARG A 128 -20.41 0.11 6.55
CA ARG A 128 -20.92 0.29 5.17
C ARG A 128 -21.09 -1.02 4.42
N GLY A 129 -20.69 -2.16 5.00
CA GLY A 129 -20.69 -3.48 4.31
C GLY A 129 -19.57 -3.63 3.29
N GLU A 130 -18.51 -2.84 3.40
CA GLU A 130 -17.35 -2.89 2.50
C GLU A 130 -16.32 -3.93 2.96
N SER A 131 -15.51 -4.38 2.01
CA SER A 131 -14.40 -5.33 2.31
C SER A 131 -13.36 -4.67 3.20
N LEU A 132 -12.84 -5.42 4.20
CA LEU A 132 -11.82 -4.93 5.10
C LEU A 132 -10.47 -4.78 4.41
N LEU A 133 -9.72 -3.75 4.78
CA LEU A 133 -8.35 -3.57 4.35
C LEU A 133 -7.42 -4.47 5.17
N SER A 134 -6.45 -5.09 4.51
CA SER A 134 -5.36 -5.80 5.16
C SER A 134 -4.18 -4.85 5.44
N GLU A 135 -3.28 -5.27 6.31
CA GLU A 135 -2.02 -4.53 6.53
C GLU A 135 -1.25 -4.31 5.23
N THR A 136 -1.30 -5.27 4.31
CA THR A 136 -0.65 -5.18 3.00
C THR A 136 -1.29 -4.14 2.08
N SER A 137 -2.56 -3.80 2.27
CA SER A 137 -3.25 -2.75 1.50
C SER A 137 -2.74 -1.34 1.84
N LEU A 138 -2.17 -1.17 3.03
CA LEU A 138 -1.59 0.09 3.51
C LEU A 138 -0.09 0.22 3.19
N PHE A 139 0.49 -0.82 2.62
CA PHE A 139 1.87 -0.81 2.21
C PHE A 139 2.00 -0.10 0.85
N SER A 140 2.33 1.17 0.87
CA SER A 140 2.62 1.99 -0.31
C SER A 140 4.08 2.46 -0.24
N PRO A 141 5.04 1.60 -0.63
CA PRO A 141 6.43 2.03 -0.68
C PRO A 141 6.60 3.11 -1.75
N GLU A 142 7.35 4.17 -1.43
CA GLU A 142 7.83 5.10 -2.44
C GLU A 142 8.74 4.34 -3.41
N LEU A 143 8.19 3.94 -4.53
CA LEU A 143 9.00 3.38 -5.61
C LEU A 143 9.73 4.53 -6.30
N PRO A 144 11.04 4.42 -6.51
CA PRO A 144 11.75 5.41 -7.30
C PRO A 144 11.09 5.50 -8.68
N LEU A 145 10.92 6.73 -9.18
CA LEU A 145 10.45 6.96 -10.55
C LEU A 145 11.20 6.00 -11.48
N ILE A 146 10.45 5.25 -12.31
CA ILE A 146 11.01 4.31 -13.27
C ILE A 146 11.94 5.11 -14.19
N ALA A 147 13.24 5.01 -13.94
CA ALA A 147 14.22 5.63 -14.81
C ALA A 147 14.16 4.93 -16.19
N PRO A 148 14.26 5.68 -17.29
CA PRO A 148 14.35 5.08 -18.61
C PRO A 148 15.54 4.11 -18.66
N LEU A 149 15.42 3.08 -19.49
CA LEU A 149 16.48 2.09 -19.70
C LEU A 149 17.78 2.79 -20.09
N SER A 150 18.84 2.61 -19.28
CA SER A 150 20.15 3.20 -19.59
C SER A 150 20.83 2.47 -20.76
N ASP A 151 21.67 3.19 -21.53
CA ASP A 151 22.43 2.58 -22.62
C ASP A 151 23.31 1.41 -22.16
N GLU A 152 23.81 1.47 -20.94
CA GLU A 152 24.60 0.39 -20.34
C GLU A 152 23.75 -0.84 -20.00
N ALA A 153 22.53 -0.63 -19.53
CA ALA A 153 21.58 -1.72 -19.29
C ALA A 153 21.12 -2.34 -20.61
N LEU A 154 20.88 -1.51 -21.63
CA LEU A 154 20.54 -1.98 -22.99
C LEU A 154 21.64 -2.91 -23.55
N LYS A 155 22.91 -2.49 -23.48
CA LYS A 155 24.05 -3.31 -23.92
C LYS A 155 24.15 -4.65 -23.20
N ARG A 156 23.75 -4.74 -21.92
CA ARG A 156 23.71 -6.01 -21.17
C ARG A 156 22.55 -6.91 -21.59
N LEU A 157 21.50 -6.35 -22.16
CA LEU A 157 20.29 -7.05 -22.57
C LEU A 157 20.26 -7.33 -24.09
N GLU A 158 21.28 -6.95 -24.86
CA GLU A 158 21.40 -7.18 -26.29
C GLU A 158 22.20 -8.43 -26.73
N PRO A 159 23.02 -9.13 -25.89
CA PRO A 159 23.78 -10.25 -26.35
C PRO A 159 22.93 -11.34 -27.03
N PRO A 160 23.37 -11.91 -28.17
CA PRO A 160 22.57 -12.88 -28.92
C PRO A 160 22.28 -14.17 -28.16
N ASP A 161 23.05 -14.49 -27.12
CA ASP A 161 22.85 -15.67 -26.26
C ASP A 161 21.94 -15.38 -25.04
N LEU A 162 21.53 -14.13 -24.86
CA LEU A 162 20.66 -13.74 -23.73
C LEU A 162 19.34 -14.53 -23.66
N PRO A 163 18.62 -14.75 -24.80
CA PRO A 163 17.38 -15.53 -24.75
C PRO A 163 17.58 -16.96 -24.22
N ASN A 164 18.70 -17.58 -24.54
CA ASN A 164 19.04 -18.92 -24.04
C ASN A 164 19.34 -18.89 -22.53
N THR A 165 20.06 -17.87 -22.09
CA THR A 165 20.33 -17.65 -20.66
C THR A 165 19.03 -17.43 -19.88
N LEU A 166 18.14 -16.58 -20.35
CA LEU A 166 16.84 -16.31 -19.72
C LEU A 166 15.94 -17.57 -19.67
N ARG A 167 15.92 -18.38 -20.74
CA ARG A 167 15.19 -19.67 -20.75
C ARG A 167 15.70 -20.62 -19.67
N LYS A 168 17.01 -20.75 -19.52
CA LYS A 168 17.62 -21.60 -18.48
C LYS A 168 17.29 -21.08 -17.07
N LEU A 169 17.40 -19.78 -16.85
CA LEU A 169 17.03 -19.15 -15.58
C LEU A 169 15.56 -19.39 -15.26
N ARG A 170 14.66 -19.21 -16.23
CA ARG A 170 13.23 -19.45 -16.06
C ARG A 170 12.93 -20.91 -15.76
N GLN A 171 13.57 -21.85 -16.47
CA GLN A 171 13.40 -23.29 -16.19
C GLN A 171 13.83 -23.62 -14.76
N THR A 172 14.98 -23.10 -14.32
CA THR A 172 15.45 -23.26 -12.94
C THR A 172 14.47 -22.66 -11.92
N LEU A 173 13.95 -21.46 -12.20
CA LEU A 173 12.92 -20.82 -11.37
C LEU A 173 11.69 -21.71 -11.22
N GLN A 174 11.17 -22.24 -12.32
CA GLN A 174 9.97 -23.09 -12.32
C GLN A 174 10.18 -24.40 -11.55
N VAL A 175 11.33 -25.04 -11.70
CA VAL A 175 11.70 -26.25 -10.94
C VAL A 175 11.73 -25.92 -9.44
N ALA A 176 12.35 -24.82 -9.06
CA ALA A 176 12.43 -24.41 -7.67
C ALA A 176 11.06 -24.07 -7.09
N LEU A 177 10.19 -23.40 -7.84
CA LEU A 177 8.81 -23.09 -7.40
C LEU A 177 7.98 -24.37 -7.18
N VAL A 178 8.11 -25.36 -8.06
CA VAL A 178 7.42 -26.65 -7.88
C VAL A 178 7.93 -27.36 -6.64
N GLY A 179 9.23 -27.32 -6.36
CA GLY A 179 9.81 -27.91 -5.16
C GLY A 179 9.28 -27.25 -3.87
N LEU A 180 9.27 -25.93 -3.82
CA LEU A 180 8.71 -25.17 -2.69
C LEU A 180 7.20 -25.42 -2.49
N LEU A 181 6.45 -25.63 -3.57
CA LEU A 181 5.03 -25.99 -3.48
C LEU A 181 4.81 -27.39 -2.87
N ARG A 182 5.75 -28.30 -3.07
CA ARG A 182 5.70 -29.66 -2.54
C ARG A 182 6.31 -29.78 -1.15
N GLU A 183 6.87 -28.68 -0.63
CA GLU A 183 7.55 -28.64 0.67
C GLU A 183 8.65 -29.72 0.79
N GLN A 184 9.34 -29.99 -0.32
CA GLN A 184 10.41 -30.96 -0.41
C GLN A 184 11.75 -30.24 -0.60
N ASP A 185 12.69 -30.50 0.32
CA ASP A 185 14.06 -29.96 0.23
C ASP A 185 14.11 -28.44 -0.04
N ASP A 186 13.41 -27.67 0.81
CA ASP A 186 13.32 -26.22 0.66
C ASP A 186 14.70 -25.55 0.56
N ALA A 187 15.71 -26.05 1.26
CA ALA A 187 17.07 -25.49 1.23
C ALA A 187 17.69 -25.51 -0.16
N THR A 188 17.56 -26.62 -0.89
CA THR A 188 18.06 -26.76 -2.27
C THR A 188 17.29 -25.84 -3.21
N HIS A 189 15.97 -25.82 -3.11
CA HIS A 189 15.11 -24.99 -3.99
C HIS A 189 15.29 -23.49 -3.74
N LEU A 190 15.44 -23.06 -2.49
CA LEU A 190 15.81 -21.69 -2.14
C LEU A 190 17.20 -21.33 -2.67
N GLY A 191 18.14 -22.27 -2.67
CA GLY A 191 19.46 -22.08 -3.30
C GLY A 191 19.36 -21.85 -4.82
N TYR A 192 18.45 -22.51 -5.50
CA TYR A 192 18.20 -22.27 -6.92
C TYR A 192 17.58 -20.90 -7.17
N LEU A 193 16.57 -20.51 -6.38
CA LEU A 193 15.96 -19.18 -6.47
C LEU A 193 16.99 -18.07 -6.24
N ALA A 194 17.83 -18.20 -5.21
CA ALA A 194 18.88 -17.22 -4.92
C ALA A 194 19.82 -17.00 -6.13
N LYS A 195 20.26 -18.09 -6.76
CA LYS A 195 21.11 -18.00 -7.96
C LYS A 195 20.40 -17.35 -9.14
N VAL A 196 19.11 -17.66 -9.35
CA VAL A 196 18.31 -17.10 -10.44
C VAL A 196 18.13 -15.61 -10.24
N PHE A 197 17.66 -15.18 -9.08
CA PHE A 197 17.37 -13.76 -8.83
C PHE A 197 18.63 -12.91 -8.77
N HIS A 198 19.70 -13.41 -8.17
CA HIS A 198 21.00 -12.71 -8.21
C HIS A 198 21.53 -12.54 -9.65
N ARG A 199 21.36 -13.56 -10.51
CA ARG A 199 21.74 -13.43 -11.92
C ARG A 199 20.89 -12.42 -12.68
N LEU A 200 19.57 -12.40 -12.43
CA LEU A 200 18.63 -11.44 -13.03
C LEU A 200 18.93 -10.01 -12.55
N GLU A 201 19.23 -9.83 -11.28
CA GLU A 201 19.66 -8.55 -10.71
C GLU A 201 20.87 -7.99 -11.45
N GLY A 202 21.90 -8.82 -11.69
CA GLY A 202 23.08 -8.41 -12.44
C GLY A 202 22.80 -8.09 -13.93
N LEU A 203 21.94 -8.88 -14.59
CA LEU A 203 21.56 -8.65 -15.98
C LEU A 203 20.72 -7.38 -16.14
N CYS A 204 19.80 -7.13 -15.22
CA CYS A 204 18.86 -6.01 -15.26
C CYS A 204 19.36 -4.77 -14.50
N ALA A 205 20.62 -4.74 -14.05
CA ALA A 205 21.14 -3.59 -13.31
C ALA A 205 21.03 -2.31 -14.16
N GLY A 206 20.36 -1.28 -13.59
CA GLY A 206 20.05 -0.02 -14.29
C GLY A 206 18.84 -0.09 -15.22
N ALA A 207 18.10 -1.21 -15.22
CA ALA A 207 16.82 -1.33 -15.92
C ALA A 207 15.65 -1.12 -14.94
N PRO A 208 14.45 -0.71 -15.41
CA PRO A 208 13.27 -0.48 -14.58
C PRO A 208 12.87 -1.66 -13.68
N LEU A 209 13.00 -2.90 -14.17
CA LEU A 209 12.68 -4.12 -13.41
C LEU A 209 13.76 -4.55 -12.40
N ASN A 210 14.86 -3.83 -12.27
CA ASN A 210 15.93 -4.23 -11.35
C ASN A 210 15.45 -4.30 -9.89
N ALA A 211 14.60 -3.37 -9.46
CA ALA A 211 14.03 -3.37 -8.12
C ALA A 211 13.26 -4.67 -7.80
N LEU A 212 12.53 -5.23 -8.77
CA LEU A 212 11.83 -6.51 -8.61
C LEU A 212 12.80 -7.65 -8.28
N TRP A 213 13.92 -7.73 -9.01
CA TRP A 213 14.92 -8.78 -8.82
C TRP A 213 15.67 -8.63 -7.48
N GLN A 214 15.96 -7.39 -7.08
CA GLN A 214 16.55 -7.08 -5.78
C GLN A 214 15.62 -7.49 -4.62
N VAL A 215 14.34 -7.15 -4.69
CA VAL A 215 13.35 -7.54 -3.68
C VAL A 215 13.20 -9.06 -3.64
N ALA A 216 13.08 -9.72 -4.80
CA ALA A 216 12.97 -11.17 -4.86
C ALA A 216 14.22 -11.87 -4.28
N SER A 217 15.41 -11.34 -4.56
CA SER A 217 16.68 -11.82 -3.99
C SER A 217 16.70 -11.70 -2.46
N ALA A 218 16.32 -10.53 -1.94
CA ALA A 218 16.27 -10.27 -0.49
C ALA A 218 15.25 -11.16 0.24
N LEU A 219 14.08 -11.41 -0.37
CA LEU A 219 13.06 -12.31 0.18
C LEU A 219 13.57 -13.75 0.28
N VAL A 220 14.23 -14.25 -0.79
CA VAL A 220 14.81 -15.60 -0.79
C VAL A 220 15.90 -15.72 0.28
N GLU A 221 16.74 -14.70 0.46
CA GLU A 221 17.76 -14.70 1.49
C GLU A 221 17.13 -14.73 2.89
N GLY A 222 16.08 -13.92 3.14
CA GLY A 222 15.33 -13.96 4.40
C GLY A 222 14.69 -15.33 4.69
N MET A 223 14.23 -16.04 3.63
CA MET A 223 13.73 -17.41 3.75
C MET A 223 14.85 -18.40 4.08
N ARG A 224 16.02 -18.30 3.43
CA ARG A 224 17.18 -19.16 3.69
C ARG A 224 17.71 -19.01 5.10
N GLU A 225 17.65 -17.81 5.67
CA GLU A 225 18.04 -17.52 7.05
C GLU A 225 16.95 -17.87 8.08
N GLY A 226 15.80 -18.37 7.64
CA GLY A 226 14.66 -18.71 8.51
C GLY A 226 13.93 -17.50 9.09
N ARG A 227 14.21 -16.28 8.61
CA ARG A 227 13.53 -15.05 9.04
C ARG A 227 12.15 -14.88 8.39
N ILE A 228 11.94 -15.49 7.24
CA ILE A 228 10.69 -15.42 6.46
C ILE A 228 10.22 -16.84 6.19
N ALA A 229 8.97 -17.13 6.56
CA ALA A 229 8.38 -18.45 6.32
C ALA A 229 7.90 -18.62 4.88
N ASN A 230 7.94 -19.86 4.36
CA ASN A 230 7.36 -20.23 3.08
C ASN A 230 5.82 -20.10 3.14
N SER A 231 5.28 -19.01 2.64
CA SER A 231 3.85 -18.70 2.66
C SER A 231 3.22 -18.74 1.27
N PRO A 232 1.89 -18.96 1.16
CA PRO A 232 1.17 -18.85 -0.11
C PRO A 232 1.35 -17.50 -0.80
N ALA A 233 1.43 -16.40 -0.03
CA ALA A 233 1.65 -15.05 -0.56
C ALA A 233 3.03 -14.92 -1.24
N LEU A 234 4.10 -15.42 -0.63
CA LEU A 234 5.43 -15.44 -1.24
C LEU A 234 5.48 -16.30 -2.49
N ARG A 235 4.85 -17.46 -2.47
CA ARG A 235 4.76 -18.33 -3.65
C ARG A 235 4.01 -17.63 -4.80
N SER A 236 2.98 -16.85 -4.50
CA SER A 236 2.27 -16.03 -5.50
C SER A 236 3.17 -14.94 -6.07
N LEU A 237 3.95 -14.25 -5.23
CA LEU A 237 4.91 -13.24 -5.66
C LEU A 237 5.96 -13.82 -6.62
N PHE A 238 6.52 -14.98 -6.31
CA PHE A 238 7.49 -15.64 -7.21
C PHE A 238 6.85 -16.10 -8.53
N LYS A 239 5.55 -16.41 -8.57
CA LYS A 239 4.82 -16.65 -9.82
C LYS A 239 4.70 -15.38 -10.66
N GLU A 240 4.49 -14.21 -10.04
CA GLU A 240 4.54 -12.94 -10.78
C GLU A 240 5.95 -12.67 -11.31
N ALA A 241 7.00 -12.97 -10.54
CA ALA A 241 8.37 -12.89 -11.02
C ALA A 241 8.63 -13.81 -12.25
N ASP A 242 8.05 -15.02 -12.31
CA ASP A 242 8.12 -15.88 -13.51
C ASP A 242 7.42 -15.24 -14.71
N LYS A 243 6.29 -14.56 -14.51
CA LYS A 243 5.58 -13.86 -15.59
C LYS A 243 6.41 -12.69 -16.14
N GLU A 244 7.04 -11.91 -15.28
CA GLU A 244 7.91 -10.81 -15.72
C GLU A 244 9.18 -11.33 -16.41
N LEU A 245 9.76 -12.44 -15.95
CA LEU A 245 10.86 -13.10 -16.64
C LEU A 245 10.43 -13.62 -18.02
N LYS A 246 9.21 -14.15 -18.15
CA LYS A 246 8.64 -14.53 -19.43
C LYS A 246 8.48 -13.32 -20.35
N ARG A 247 7.96 -12.21 -19.83
CA ARG A 247 7.80 -10.96 -20.61
C ARG A 247 9.16 -10.46 -21.12
N LEU A 248 10.18 -10.47 -20.28
CA LEU A 248 11.55 -10.13 -20.68
C LEU A 248 12.07 -11.06 -21.78
N LEU A 249 11.78 -12.35 -21.69
CA LEU A 249 12.19 -13.34 -22.70
C LEU A 249 11.48 -13.13 -24.04
N ASP A 250 10.17 -12.85 -24.02
CA ASP A 250 9.33 -12.77 -25.21
C ASP A 250 9.49 -11.43 -25.95
N ALA A 251 9.58 -10.33 -25.21
CA ALA A 251 9.63 -8.96 -25.75
C ALA A 251 11.03 -8.31 -25.71
N GLY A 252 12.01 -8.99 -25.10
CA GLY A 252 13.37 -8.45 -24.95
C GLY A 252 13.38 -7.16 -24.08
N PRO A 253 14.39 -6.28 -24.29
CA PRO A 253 14.52 -5.04 -23.54
C PRO A 253 13.31 -4.10 -23.63
N GLN A 254 12.53 -4.18 -24.71
CA GLN A 254 11.33 -3.36 -24.90
C GLN A 254 10.17 -3.77 -23.99
N GLY A 255 10.11 -5.04 -23.57
CA GLY A 255 9.11 -5.52 -22.62
C GLY A 255 9.26 -4.99 -21.19
N ILE A 256 10.41 -4.38 -20.88
CA ILE A 256 10.75 -3.82 -19.56
C ILE A 256 10.19 -2.40 -19.38
N ASN A 257 9.89 -1.70 -20.47
CA ASN A 257 9.46 -0.29 -20.47
C ASN A 257 7.93 -0.10 -20.45
N GLN A 258 7.16 -1.18 -20.35
CA GLN A 258 5.69 -1.08 -20.22
C GLN A 258 5.28 -1.30 -18.76
N PRO A 259 4.51 -0.35 -18.16
CA PRO A 259 3.95 -0.50 -16.83
C PRO A 259 2.94 -1.65 -16.73
#